data_ad3dee12bf2029a239d1bc24c3445bd2
#
_entry.id   ad3dee12bf2029a239d1bc24c3445bd2
#
_cell.length_a   1.000
_cell.length_b   1.000
_cell.length_c   1.000
_cell.angle_alpha   90.00
_cell.angle_beta   90.00
_cell.angle_gamma   90.00
#
_symmetry.space_group_name_H-M   'P 1'
#
loop_
_entity.id
_entity.type
_entity.pdbx_description
1 polymer ?
#
loop_
_entity_poly.entity_id
_entity_poly.type
_entity_poly.pdbx_seq_one_letter_code
_entity_poly.pdbx_strand_id
1 'polypeptide(L)'
;MGKGNVVYEIQQSTDVTYRFYDYHRKDKDGNERELHLKQAIDCLSFDKDIDKNDVHPVVKVHENVKETIFISNDSFTVSQLLVIGKCQYKCDNYQLATVVKGSGKVDEYDVKVGDNFLIPTNTSIELDGQMMIMMTTK
;
A
#
# COMPACT_ATOMS: atom_id res chain seq x y z
N MET A 1 -12.94 10.00 -6.07
CA MET A 1 -11.57 10.57 -6.02
C MET A 1 -11.47 11.66 -7.07
N GLY A 2 -10.88 12.80 -6.74
CA GLY A 2 -10.75 13.93 -7.65
C GLY A 2 -9.55 13.80 -8.60
N LYS A 3 -9.51 14.65 -9.61
CA LYS A 3 -8.40 14.72 -10.58
C LYS A 3 -7.07 15.04 -9.87
N GLY A 4 -6.02 14.34 -10.23
CA GLY A 4 -4.67 14.54 -9.71
C GLY A 4 -4.32 13.74 -8.44
N ASN A 5 -5.25 12.95 -7.90
CA ASN A 5 -4.94 12.03 -6.81
C ASN A 5 -4.28 10.76 -7.34
N VAL A 6 -3.27 10.31 -6.62
CA VAL A 6 -2.64 8.99 -6.80
C VAL A 6 -3.03 8.13 -5.61
N VAL A 7 -3.45 6.91 -5.85
CA VAL A 7 -3.89 5.98 -4.82
C VAL A 7 -3.00 4.74 -4.86
N TYR A 8 -2.57 4.30 -3.69
CA TYR A 8 -1.94 3.01 -3.49
C TYR A 8 -3.00 2.08 -2.91
N GLU A 9 -3.44 1.11 -3.69
CA GLU A 9 -4.48 0.17 -3.32
C GLU A 9 -3.88 -1.18 -2.95
N ILE A 10 -4.25 -1.68 -1.78
CA ILE A 10 -3.88 -3.01 -1.31
C ILE A 10 -5.15 -3.81 -1.13
N GLN A 11 -5.22 -4.94 -1.78
CA GLN A 11 -6.37 -5.84 -1.68
C GLN A 11 -5.92 -7.28 -1.55
N GLN A 12 -6.78 -8.10 -0.96
CA GLN A 12 -6.61 -9.55 -1.03
C GLN A 12 -6.85 -10.02 -2.47
N SER A 13 -6.19 -11.12 -2.85
CA SER A 13 -6.38 -11.74 -4.16
C SER A 13 -7.78 -12.37 -4.24
N THR A 14 -8.78 -11.55 -4.51
CA THR A 14 -10.17 -11.96 -4.74
C THR A 14 -10.66 -11.37 -6.05
N ASP A 15 -11.57 -12.07 -6.70
CA ASP A 15 -12.15 -11.65 -7.99
C ASP A 15 -13.50 -10.92 -7.79
N VAL A 16 -13.79 -10.47 -6.57
CA VAL A 16 -15.05 -9.80 -6.23
C VAL A 16 -14.88 -8.29 -6.33
N THR A 17 -15.56 -7.70 -7.29
CA THR A 17 -15.62 -6.24 -7.46
C THR A 17 -17.07 -5.80 -7.61
N TYR A 18 -17.55 -4.96 -6.68
CA TYR A 18 -18.84 -4.32 -6.80
C TYR A 18 -18.68 -2.86 -7.18
N ARG A 19 -19.16 -2.51 -8.38
CA ARG A 19 -19.05 -1.17 -8.94
C ARG A 19 -20.24 -0.33 -8.52
N PHE A 20 -19.98 0.65 -7.64
CA PHE A 20 -21.02 1.58 -7.17
C PHE A 20 -21.23 2.73 -8.15
N TYR A 21 -20.15 3.28 -8.72
CA TYR A 21 -20.16 4.36 -9.68
C TYR A 21 -18.96 4.26 -10.61
N ASP A 22 -19.11 4.56 -11.88
CA ASP A 22 -18.06 4.39 -12.88
C ASP A 22 -17.82 5.60 -13.78
N TYR A 23 -18.28 6.78 -13.41
CA TYR A 23 -18.05 8.01 -14.16
C TYR A 23 -18.50 7.94 -15.62
N HIS A 24 -19.51 7.14 -15.94
CA HIS A 24 -20.00 6.88 -17.30
C HIS A 24 -18.90 6.40 -18.27
N ARG A 25 -17.91 5.67 -17.76
CA ARG A 25 -16.87 5.09 -18.59
C ARG A 25 -17.48 4.05 -19.52
N LYS A 26 -17.02 4.09 -20.76
CA LYS A 26 -17.44 3.12 -21.77
C LYS A 26 -16.35 2.06 -21.95
N ASP A 27 -16.78 0.84 -22.22
CA ASP A 27 -15.92 -0.26 -22.63
C ASP A 27 -15.45 -0.06 -24.09
N LYS A 28 -14.69 -1.03 -24.61
CA LYS A 28 -14.19 -1.03 -26.00
C LYS A 28 -15.31 -1.06 -27.05
N ASP A 29 -16.51 -1.52 -26.66
CA ASP A 29 -17.68 -1.65 -27.53
C ASP A 29 -18.61 -0.42 -27.42
N GLY A 30 -18.23 0.56 -26.59
CA GLY A 30 -18.96 1.82 -26.38
C GLY A 30 -20.10 1.75 -25.37
N ASN A 31 -20.25 0.64 -24.66
CA ASN A 31 -21.27 0.44 -23.64
C ASN A 31 -20.78 0.89 -22.25
N GLU A 32 -21.69 1.42 -21.44
CA GLU A 32 -21.39 1.68 -20.02
C GLU A 32 -21.24 0.35 -19.27
N ARG A 33 -20.28 0.29 -18.36
CA ARG A 33 -20.07 -0.90 -17.54
C ARG A 33 -21.18 -1.05 -16.51
N GLU A 34 -21.57 -2.30 -16.27
CA GLU A 34 -22.61 -2.63 -15.27
C GLU A 34 -22.27 -2.11 -13.88
N LEU A 35 -23.24 -1.51 -13.22
CA LEU A 35 -23.15 -1.12 -11.81
C LEU A 35 -23.78 -2.21 -10.93
N HIS A 36 -23.20 -2.45 -9.79
CA HIS A 36 -23.60 -3.47 -8.82
C HIS A 36 -24.14 -2.84 -7.53
N LEU A 37 -25.07 -1.87 -7.67
CA LEU A 37 -25.53 -1.02 -6.57
C LEU A 37 -26.05 -1.82 -5.36
N LYS A 38 -26.89 -2.84 -5.62
CA LYS A 38 -27.45 -3.67 -4.54
C LYS A 38 -26.36 -4.39 -3.78
N GLN A 39 -25.50 -5.11 -4.49
CA GLN A 39 -24.40 -5.88 -3.88
C GLN A 39 -23.41 -4.95 -3.16
N ALA A 40 -23.12 -3.79 -3.75
CA ALA A 40 -22.26 -2.78 -3.12
C ALA A 40 -22.86 -2.25 -1.81
N ILE A 41 -24.17 -1.99 -1.77
CA ILE A 41 -24.87 -1.55 -0.56
C ILE A 41 -24.91 -2.67 0.49
N ASP A 42 -25.19 -3.90 0.08
CA ASP A 42 -25.24 -5.06 0.97
C ASP A 42 -23.88 -5.35 1.65
N CYS A 43 -22.78 -4.95 1.03
CA CYS A 43 -21.42 -5.06 1.59
C CYS A 43 -21.04 -3.89 2.52
N LEU A 44 -21.79 -2.79 2.56
CA LEU A 44 -21.48 -1.66 3.40
C LEU A 44 -21.92 -1.93 4.84
N SER A 45 -21.05 -1.64 5.78
CA SER A 45 -21.36 -1.68 7.20
C SER A 45 -21.64 -0.26 7.69
N PHE A 46 -22.91 0.04 7.94
CA PHE A 46 -23.34 1.36 8.43
C PHE A 46 -23.31 1.48 9.96
N ASP A 47 -23.24 0.34 10.66
CA ASP A 47 -23.38 0.27 12.14
C ASP A 47 -22.04 0.36 12.87
N LYS A 48 -20.96 0.52 12.17
CA LYS A 48 -19.64 0.68 12.81
C LYS A 48 -19.34 2.16 12.98
N ASP A 49 -19.18 2.57 14.23
CA ASP A 49 -18.60 3.86 14.58
C ASP A 49 -17.27 4.04 13.81
N ILE A 50 -17.25 5.02 12.92
CA ILE A 50 -16.06 5.39 12.15
C ILE A 50 -14.92 5.75 13.12
N ASP A 51 -15.25 6.32 14.27
CA ASP A 51 -14.32 6.73 15.32
C ASP A 51 -13.53 5.57 15.96
N LYS A 52 -14.07 4.33 15.90
CA LYS A 52 -13.35 3.13 16.39
C LYS A 52 -12.28 2.62 15.42
N ASN A 53 -12.31 3.10 14.19
CA ASN A 53 -11.31 2.79 13.16
C ASN A 53 -10.42 3.99 12.87
N ASP A 54 -10.32 4.94 13.81
CA ASP A 54 -9.36 6.03 13.70
C ASP A 54 -7.96 5.44 13.62
N VAL A 55 -7.43 5.40 12.41
CA VAL A 55 -6.11 4.86 12.14
C VAL A 55 -5.10 5.85 12.70
N HIS A 56 -4.61 5.59 13.89
CA HIS A 56 -3.49 6.34 14.46
C HIS A 56 -2.19 5.73 13.93
N PRO A 57 -1.50 6.36 12.99
CA PRO A 57 -0.26 5.83 12.46
C PRO A 57 0.77 5.70 13.58
N VAL A 58 1.36 4.51 13.71
CA VAL A 58 2.47 4.28 14.62
C VAL A 58 3.76 4.64 13.90
N VAL A 59 4.52 5.55 14.47
CA VAL A 59 5.79 6.01 13.90
C VAL A 59 6.95 5.43 14.70
N LYS A 60 7.85 4.75 13.99
CA LYS A 60 9.14 4.28 14.52
C LYS A 60 10.26 4.99 13.77
N VAL A 61 11.25 5.46 14.50
CA VAL A 61 12.41 6.14 13.92
C VAL A 61 13.66 5.36 14.28
N HIS A 62 14.41 4.97 13.25
CA HIS A 62 15.70 4.30 13.36
C HIS A 62 16.68 5.07 12.47
N GLU A 63 17.80 5.44 13.01
CA GLU A 63 18.90 6.10 12.30
C GLU A 63 18.49 6.92 11.06
N ASN A 64 18.57 6.33 9.86
CA ASN A 64 18.23 6.94 8.56
C ASN A 64 16.90 6.46 7.98
N VAL A 65 16.06 5.80 8.79
CA VAL A 65 14.73 5.31 8.40
C VAL A 65 13.67 5.78 9.38
N LYS A 66 12.60 6.31 8.82
CA LYS A 66 11.33 6.53 9.53
C LYS A 66 10.30 5.57 8.96
N GLU A 67 9.84 4.64 9.79
CA GLU A 67 8.71 3.76 9.48
C GLU A 67 7.41 4.36 10.02
N THR A 68 6.40 4.43 9.17
CA THR A 68 5.04 4.84 9.56
C THR A 68 4.10 3.68 9.25
N ILE A 69 3.59 3.01 10.27
CA ILE A 69 2.59 1.93 10.13
C ILE A 69 1.22 2.60 10.08
N PHE A 70 0.54 2.51 8.95
CA PHE A 70 -0.78 3.10 8.74
C PHE A 70 -1.89 2.22 9.26
N ILE A 71 -1.79 0.92 9.02
CA ILE A 71 -2.78 -0.06 9.44
C ILE A 71 -2.09 -1.39 9.76
N SER A 72 -2.57 -2.05 10.79
CA SER A 72 -2.14 -3.40 11.14
C SER A 72 -3.36 -4.14 11.72
N ASN A 73 -3.74 -5.23 11.08
CA ASN A 73 -4.85 -6.07 11.49
C ASN A 73 -4.56 -7.55 11.15
N ASP A 74 -5.51 -8.44 11.39
CA ASP A 74 -5.36 -9.88 11.16
C ASP A 74 -5.17 -10.25 9.68
N SER A 75 -5.51 -9.35 8.76
CA SER A 75 -5.44 -9.61 7.32
C SER A 75 -4.15 -9.10 6.70
N PHE A 76 -3.66 -7.92 7.10
CA PHE A 76 -2.44 -7.31 6.58
C PHE A 76 -1.95 -6.15 7.45
N THR A 77 -0.68 -5.84 7.29
CA THR A 77 -0.05 -4.61 7.81
C THR A 77 0.45 -3.79 6.62
N VAL A 78 0.18 -2.48 6.65
CA VAL A 78 0.67 -1.52 5.65
C VAL A 78 1.50 -0.48 6.35
N SER A 79 2.74 -0.33 5.89
CA SER A 79 3.64 0.70 6.38
C SER A 79 4.35 1.44 5.25
N GLN A 80 4.95 2.55 5.61
CA GLN A 80 5.78 3.35 4.73
C GLN A 80 7.15 3.53 5.36
N LEU A 81 8.19 3.25 4.61
CA LEU A 81 9.56 3.60 4.96
C LEU A 81 9.96 4.89 4.24
N LEU A 82 10.36 5.89 5.00
CA LEU A 82 11.10 7.05 4.50
C LEU A 82 12.58 6.80 4.79
N VAL A 83 13.34 6.55 3.75
CA VAL A 83 14.80 6.32 3.80
C VAL A 83 15.53 7.59 3.44
N ILE A 84 16.49 8.00 4.29
CA ILE A 84 17.34 9.18 4.06
C ILE A 84 18.78 8.79 4.37
N GLY A 85 19.48 8.24 3.39
CA GLY A 85 20.85 7.72 3.51
C GLY A 85 20.88 6.21 3.73
N LYS A 86 22.01 5.73 4.22
CA LYS A 86 22.31 4.29 4.36
C LYS A 86 21.83 3.76 5.71
N CYS A 87 21.13 2.62 5.71
CA CYS A 87 20.69 1.94 6.90
C CYS A 87 20.52 0.43 6.68
N GLN A 88 20.49 -0.32 7.76
CA GLN A 88 20.07 -1.72 7.77
C GLN A 88 18.62 -1.81 8.20
N TYR A 89 17.81 -2.55 7.46
CA TYR A 89 16.40 -2.79 7.76
C TYR A 89 16.15 -4.29 7.89
N LYS A 90 15.67 -4.70 9.05
CA LYS A 90 15.37 -6.11 9.36
C LYS A 90 13.88 -6.37 9.17
N CYS A 91 13.57 -7.39 8.38
CA CYS A 91 12.22 -7.89 8.15
C CYS A 91 12.01 -9.19 8.92
N ASP A 92 11.15 -9.19 9.93
CA ASP A 92 10.79 -10.40 10.67
C ASP A 92 9.80 -11.25 9.87
N ASN A 93 8.88 -10.61 9.11
CA ASN A 93 7.97 -11.25 8.16
C ASN A 93 8.34 -10.83 6.73
N TYR A 94 7.87 -11.58 5.71
CA TYR A 94 8.04 -11.17 4.34
C TYR A 94 7.41 -9.78 4.10
N GLN A 95 7.97 -9.02 3.19
CA GLN A 95 7.42 -7.73 2.80
C GLN A 95 7.28 -7.64 1.29
N LEU A 96 6.10 -7.22 0.84
CA LEU A 96 5.92 -6.74 -0.54
C LEU A 96 6.20 -5.24 -0.53
N ALA A 97 7.16 -4.82 -1.31
CA ALA A 97 7.67 -3.46 -1.31
C ALA A 97 7.48 -2.77 -2.67
N THR A 98 7.09 -1.50 -2.63
CA THR A 98 6.96 -0.65 -3.83
C THR A 98 7.61 0.69 -3.57
N VAL A 99 8.54 1.10 -4.43
CA VAL A 99 9.10 2.45 -4.38
C VAL A 99 8.10 3.45 -4.94
N VAL A 100 7.58 4.33 -4.10
CA VAL A 100 6.55 5.32 -4.49
C VAL A 100 7.11 6.72 -4.71
N LYS A 101 8.34 7.00 -4.22
CA LYS A 101 9.02 8.27 -4.42
C LYS A 101 10.53 8.12 -4.30
N GLY A 102 11.28 8.89 -5.09
CA GLY A 102 12.75 8.92 -5.04
C GLY A 102 13.40 7.71 -5.68
N SER A 103 14.65 7.46 -5.28
CA SER A 103 15.45 6.34 -5.78
C SER A 103 16.58 6.03 -4.79
N GLY A 104 17.19 4.88 -4.95
CA GLY A 104 18.27 4.42 -4.10
C GLY A 104 18.73 3.02 -4.44
N LYS A 105 19.24 2.32 -3.44
CA LYS A 105 19.64 0.91 -3.53
C LYS A 105 18.95 0.08 -2.46
N VAL A 106 18.68 -1.14 -2.82
CA VAL A 106 18.29 -2.24 -1.92
C VAL A 106 19.34 -3.33 -2.11
N ASP A 107 20.23 -3.48 -1.15
CA ASP A 107 21.48 -4.22 -1.28
C ASP A 107 22.30 -3.71 -2.51
N GLU A 108 22.64 -4.59 -3.45
CA GLU A 108 23.34 -4.21 -4.69
C GLU A 108 22.44 -3.67 -5.82
N TYR A 109 21.11 -3.73 -5.67
CA TYR A 109 20.16 -3.39 -6.73
C TYR A 109 19.76 -1.93 -6.70
N ASP A 110 19.89 -1.25 -7.81
CA ASP A 110 19.35 0.11 -7.99
C ASP A 110 17.83 0.05 -8.12
N VAL A 111 17.13 0.90 -7.36
CA VAL A 111 15.66 0.97 -7.36
C VAL A 111 15.17 2.41 -7.55
N LYS A 112 14.01 2.54 -8.19
CA LYS A 112 13.36 3.83 -8.50
C LYS A 112 11.85 3.71 -8.39
N VAL A 113 11.16 4.83 -8.52
CA VAL A 113 9.69 4.89 -8.50
C VAL A 113 9.08 3.91 -9.49
N GLY A 114 8.15 3.09 -8.99
CA GLY A 114 7.45 2.03 -9.72
C GLY A 114 8.07 0.64 -9.58
N ASP A 115 9.28 0.53 -9.07
CA ASP A 115 9.89 -0.78 -8.83
C ASP A 115 9.22 -1.48 -7.65
N ASN A 116 8.99 -2.78 -7.83
CA ASN A 116 8.37 -3.66 -6.84
C ASN A 116 9.30 -4.83 -6.56
N PHE A 117 9.41 -5.20 -5.31
CA PHE A 117 10.24 -6.33 -4.88
C PHE A 117 9.68 -7.01 -3.64
N LEU A 118 10.08 -8.26 -3.45
CA LEU A 118 9.77 -9.07 -2.28
C LEU A 118 11.00 -9.17 -1.39
N ILE A 119 10.82 -8.87 -0.10
CA ILE A 119 11.83 -9.14 0.93
C ILE A 119 11.38 -10.39 1.69
N PRO A 120 12.17 -11.46 1.72
CA PRO A 120 11.81 -12.68 2.44
C PRO A 120 11.76 -12.49 3.96
N THR A 121 11.07 -13.39 4.63
CA THR A 121 11.03 -13.48 6.10
C THR A 121 12.42 -13.65 6.70
N ASN A 122 12.65 -13.03 7.85
CA ASN A 122 13.91 -13.07 8.60
C ASN A 122 15.14 -12.61 7.79
N THR A 123 14.93 -11.67 6.88
CA THR A 123 15.99 -11.09 6.06
C THR A 123 16.37 -9.71 6.58
N SER A 124 17.66 -9.40 6.56
CA SER A 124 18.16 -8.04 6.75
C SER A 124 18.67 -7.53 5.42
N ILE A 125 18.21 -6.36 5.03
CA ILE A 125 18.60 -5.68 3.78
C ILE A 125 19.27 -4.36 4.10
N GLU A 126 20.18 -3.95 3.22
CA GLU A 126 20.76 -2.61 3.24
C GLU A 126 19.92 -1.70 2.34
N LEU A 127 19.48 -0.58 2.87
CA LEU A 127 18.84 0.48 2.11
C LEU A 127 19.77 1.67 2.04
N ASP A 128 19.93 2.28 0.87
CA ASP A 128 20.75 3.47 0.69
C ASP A 128 20.13 4.41 -0.35
N GLY A 129 19.91 5.67 0.01
CA GLY A 129 19.34 6.66 -0.89
C GLY A 129 18.37 7.63 -0.24
N GLN A 130 17.57 8.28 -1.10
CA GLN A 130 16.46 9.13 -0.68
C GLN A 130 15.18 8.61 -1.35
N MET A 131 14.46 7.77 -0.64
CA MET A 131 13.29 7.10 -1.21
C MET A 131 12.19 6.86 -0.19
N MET A 132 10.98 6.73 -0.70
CA MET A 132 9.81 6.34 0.05
C MET A 132 9.32 5.01 -0.50
N ILE A 133 9.20 4.02 0.38
CA ILE A 133 8.81 2.66 0.04
C ILE A 133 7.53 2.33 0.79
N MET A 134 6.51 1.90 0.07
CA MET A 134 5.33 1.27 0.68
C MET A 134 5.61 -0.19 0.92
N MET A 135 5.30 -0.65 2.13
CA MET A 135 5.54 -2.01 2.59
C MET A 135 4.22 -2.66 2.97
N THR A 136 4.05 -3.91 2.58
CA THR A 136 2.86 -4.69 2.96
C THR A 136 3.28 -6.10 3.35
N THR A 137 2.73 -6.57 4.45
CA THR A 137 2.90 -7.95 4.94
C THR A 137 1.60 -8.47 5.52
N LYS A 138 1.54 -9.78 5.69
CA LYS A 138 0.50 -10.47 6.47
C LYS A 138 1.09 -11.04 7.73
#